data_4e207656a0861dd8d8aeabb644015c34
#
_entry.id   4e207656a0861dd8d8aeabb644015c34
#
_cell.length_a   1.000
_cell.length_b   1.000
_cell.length_c   1.000
_cell.angle_alpha   90.00
_cell.angle_beta   90.00
_cell.angle_gamma   90.00
#
_symmetry.space_group_name_H-M   'P 1'
#
loop_
_entity.id
_entity.type
_entity.pdbx_description
1 polymer ?
#
loop_
_entity_poly.entity_id
_entity_poly.type
_entity_poly.pdbx_seq_one_letter_code
_entity_poly.pdbx_strand_id
1 'polypeptide(L)'
;MNDFLTLPAGLPVPEDDGACRHLPGKDLPGLALLATSGREVRLDEVSQHRTVFFFYPRTGRPGEPIPAAWDQIPGARGCTPHSCGYRDRFLDFRRRRTAVYGVSSQNTEYQREFARRTNLPYDILSDEEFRLADALRLPTFVFEGVRLVKRLAFVADKGRIEKVFYPVFPPDQNAEVVLSWLRARDAAR
;
A
#
# COMPACT_ATOMS: atom_id res chain seq x y z
N MET A 1 24.78 -7.08 5.28
CA MET A 1 23.64 -7.60 4.46
C MET A 1 22.42 -6.80 4.87
N ASN A 2 21.93 -5.86 4.02
CA ASN A 2 20.74 -5.08 4.37
C ASN A 2 19.53 -6.01 4.34
N ASP A 3 19.01 -6.33 5.52
CA ASP A 3 17.83 -7.15 5.65
C ASP A 3 16.59 -6.28 5.38
N PHE A 4 16.05 -6.38 4.16
CA PHE A 4 14.81 -5.71 3.78
C PHE A 4 13.55 -6.31 4.44
N LEU A 5 13.69 -7.47 5.12
CA LEU A 5 12.57 -8.17 5.74
C LEU A 5 12.33 -7.74 7.18
N THR A 6 13.34 -7.17 7.83
CA THR A 6 13.23 -6.71 9.22
C THR A 6 13.22 -5.19 9.31
N LEU A 7 12.47 -4.69 10.30
CA LEU A 7 12.44 -3.26 10.61
C LEU A 7 13.56 -2.93 11.59
N PRO A 8 14.42 -1.95 11.30
CA PRO A 8 15.37 -1.44 12.29
C PRO A 8 14.67 -0.91 13.53
N ALA A 9 15.31 -1.05 14.69
CA ALA A 9 14.85 -0.39 15.91
C ALA A 9 15.04 1.14 15.80
N GLY A 10 14.19 1.91 16.48
CA GLY A 10 14.35 3.35 16.60
C GLY A 10 13.95 4.16 15.36
N LEU A 11 13.21 3.57 14.43
CA LEU A 11 12.67 4.33 13.30
C LEU A 11 11.72 5.43 13.78
N PRO A 12 11.75 6.63 13.16
CA PRO A 12 10.83 7.70 13.52
C PRO A 12 9.38 7.30 13.20
N VAL A 13 8.51 7.52 14.18
CA VAL A 13 7.07 7.23 14.06
C VAL A 13 6.40 8.37 13.31
N PRO A 14 5.64 8.09 12.22
CA PRO A 14 4.89 9.13 11.53
C PRO A 14 3.70 9.61 12.38
N GLU A 15 3.44 10.92 12.34
CA GLU A 15 2.27 11.53 12.97
C GLU A 15 1.13 11.68 11.97
N ASP A 16 -0.12 11.65 12.47
CA ASP A 16 -1.31 11.94 11.66
C ASP A 16 -1.42 13.45 11.42
N ASP A 17 -0.97 13.88 10.25
CA ASP A 17 -1.06 15.28 9.78
C ASP A 17 -2.44 15.63 9.20
N GLY A 18 -3.42 14.71 9.26
CA GLY A 18 -4.76 14.91 8.74
C GLY A 18 -4.87 14.83 7.21
N ALA A 19 -3.79 14.51 6.50
CA ALA A 19 -3.75 14.54 5.04
C ALA A 19 -4.73 13.55 4.37
N CYS A 20 -5.21 12.53 5.09
CA CYS A 20 -6.16 11.54 4.57
C CYS A 20 -7.60 11.72 5.08
N ARG A 21 -7.91 12.75 5.86
CA ARG A 21 -9.26 12.95 6.46
C ARG A 21 -10.38 13.11 5.42
N HIS A 22 -10.04 13.54 4.23
CA HIS A 22 -10.97 13.75 3.13
C HIS A 22 -11.32 12.51 2.31
N LEU A 23 -10.64 11.39 2.54
CA LEU A 23 -10.78 10.17 1.74
C LEU A 23 -12.02 9.31 2.08
N PRO A 24 -12.41 9.12 3.37
CA PRO A 24 -13.60 8.33 3.68
C PRO A 24 -14.84 8.85 2.97
N GLY A 25 -15.60 7.96 2.34
CA GLY A 25 -16.79 8.29 1.57
C GLY A 25 -16.55 8.74 0.13
N LYS A 26 -15.30 8.93 -0.30
CA LYS A 26 -14.99 9.24 -1.71
C LYS A 26 -15.16 8.02 -2.59
N ASP A 27 -15.66 8.27 -3.80
CA ASP A 27 -15.70 7.28 -4.87
C ASP A 27 -14.29 7.08 -5.45
N LEU A 28 -13.97 5.85 -5.83
CA LEU A 28 -12.73 5.58 -6.57
C LEU A 28 -12.84 6.10 -8.00
N PRO A 29 -11.78 6.72 -8.52
CA PRO A 29 -11.80 7.25 -9.88
C PRO A 29 -11.84 6.13 -10.91
N GLY A 30 -12.49 6.36 -12.05
CA GLY A 30 -12.53 5.48 -13.21
C GLY A 30 -11.18 5.42 -13.94
N LEU A 31 -10.13 5.09 -13.21
CA LEU A 31 -8.76 4.95 -13.70
C LEU A 31 -8.37 3.49 -13.83
N ALA A 32 -7.58 3.18 -14.85
CA ALA A 32 -6.89 1.89 -14.97
C ALA A 32 -5.41 2.07 -14.64
N LEU A 33 -4.86 1.15 -13.84
CA LEU A 33 -3.44 1.06 -13.54
C LEU A 33 -2.89 -0.29 -14.01
N LEU A 34 -1.65 -0.29 -14.51
CA LEU A 34 -0.99 -1.50 -14.95
C LEU A 34 -0.53 -2.32 -13.74
N ALA A 35 -0.93 -3.59 -13.71
CA ALA A 35 -0.61 -4.54 -12.66
C ALA A 35 0.64 -5.36 -12.95
N THR A 36 1.25 -5.94 -11.92
CA THR A 36 2.40 -6.86 -12.04
C THR A 36 2.10 -8.11 -12.85
N SER A 37 0.84 -8.54 -12.94
CA SER A 37 0.38 -9.60 -13.85
C SER A 37 0.39 -9.18 -15.33
N GLY A 38 0.56 -7.91 -15.65
CA GLY A 38 0.49 -7.35 -17.00
C GLY A 38 -0.93 -6.95 -17.44
N ARG A 39 -1.92 -7.08 -16.56
CA ARG A 39 -3.29 -6.63 -16.84
C ARG A 39 -3.47 -5.17 -16.42
N GLU A 40 -4.35 -4.46 -17.11
CA GLU A 40 -4.90 -3.21 -16.60
C GLU A 40 -6.00 -3.52 -15.56
N VAL A 41 -5.94 -2.86 -14.42
CA VAL A 41 -6.93 -2.99 -13.34
C VAL A 41 -7.67 -1.68 -13.21
N ARG A 42 -8.95 -1.70 -13.52
CA ARG A 42 -9.85 -0.56 -13.33
C ARG A 42 -10.28 -0.47 -11.87
N LEU A 43 -9.94 0.65 -11.24
CA LEU A 43 -10.12 0.84 -9.80
C LEU A 43 -11.59 0.91 -9.40
N ASP A 44 -12.41 1.58 -10.20
CA ASP A 44 -13.87 1.69 -10.03
C ASP A 44 -14.58 0.32 -10.15
N GLU A 45 -14.06 -0.57 -11.01
CA GLU A 45 -14.63 -1.92 -11.19
C GLU A 45 -14.24 -2.87 -10.04
N VAL A 46 -12.94 -2.98 -9.72
CA VAL A 46 -12.50 -3.90 -8.67
C VAL A 46 -13.01 -3.50 -7.29
N SER A 47 -13.27 -2.23 -7.07
CA SER A 47 -13.82 -1.72 -5.82
C SER A 47 -15.34 -1.87 -5.68
N GLN A 48 -16.06 -2.36 -6.71
CA GLN A 48 -17.46 -2.78 -6.55
C GLN A 48 -17.60 -3.93 -5.56
N HIS A 49 -16.52 -4.70 -5.38
CA HIS A 49 -16.37 -5.68 -4.32
C HIS A 49 -15.36 -5.15 -3.29
N ARG A 50 -15.47 -5.66 -2.07
CA ARG A 50 -14.55 -5.26 -1.01
C ARG A 50 -13.10 -5.47 -1.41
N THR A 51 -12.34 -4.38 -1.40
CA THR A 51 -10.96 -4.35 -1.87
C THR A 51 -10.10 -3.51 -0.93
N VAL A 52 -8.94 -4.03 -0.56
CA VAL A 52 -7.90 -3.28 0.15
C VAL A 52 -6.88 -2.78 -0.86
N PHE A 53 -6.59 -1.49 -0.81
CA PHE A 53 -5.45 -0.87 -1.46
C PHE A 53 -4.48 -0.40 -0.38
N PHE A 54 -3.25 -0.90 -0.40
CA PHE A 54 -2.21 -0.41 0.49
C PHE A 54 -1.09 0.25 -0.32
N PHE A 55 -0.66 1.40 0.14
CA PHE A 55 0.32 2.24 -0.54
C PHE A 55 1.65 2.21 0.21
N TYR A 56 2.73 2.19 -0.54
CA TYR A 56 4.08 2.26 -0.01
C TYR A 56 4.97 3.14 -0.90
N PRO A 57 5.97 3.86 -0.33
CA PRO A 57 6.79 4.77 -1.11
C PRO A 57 7.62 4.06 -2.17
N ARG A 58 8.55 3.22 -1.77
CA ARG A 58 9.38 2.43 -2.68
C ARG A 58 9.99 1.21 -1.99
N THR A 59 10.16 0.14 -2.74
CA THR A 59 11.00 -1.00 -2.35
C THR A 59 12.41 -0.84 -2.90
N GLY A 60 13.40 -1.49 -2.28
CA GLY A 60 14.75 -1.60 -2.79
C GLY A 60 15.03 -2.98 -3.37
N ARG A 61 16.18 -3.13 -4.05
CA ARG A 61 16.69 -4.41 -4.55
C ARG A 61 17.76 -4.97 -3.61
N PRO A 62 17.91 -6.30 -3.52
CA PRO A 62 19.01 -6.92 -2.80
C PRO A 62 20.36 -6.43 -3.33
N GLY A 63 21.27 -6.07 -2.43
CA GLY A 63 22.58 -5.56 -2.80
C GLY A 63 22.63 -4.05 -3.05
N GLU A 64 21.49 -3.38 -3.23
CA GLU A 64 21.46 -1.92 -3.30
C GLU A 64 21.51 -1.32 -1.88
N PRO A 65 22.38 -0.32 -1.63
CA PRO A 65 22.44 0.32 -0.32
C PRO A 65 21.16 1.13 -0.08
N ILE A 66 20.69 1.09 1.16
CA ILE A 66 19.63 1.99 1.60
C ILE A 66 20.29 3.25 2.11
N PRO A 67 20.01 4.44 1.55
CA PRO A 67 20.55 5.68 2.04
C PRO A 67 20.21 5.89 3.53
N ALA A 68 21.17 6.29 4.36
CA ALA A 68 20.92 6.52 5.78
C ALA A 68 19.80 7.57 6.02
N ALA A 69 19.71 8.57 5.16
CA ALA A 69 18.66 9.57 5.20
C ALA A 69 17.25 8.99 5.00
N TRP A 70 17.12 7.82 4.34
CA TRP A 70 15.83 7.14 4.17
C TRP A 70 15.23 6.70 5.50
N ASP A 71 16.06 6.21 6.41
CA ASP A 71 15.64 5.73 7.73
C ASP A 71 15.23 6.88 8.67
N GLN A 72 15.61 8.12 8.33
CA GLN A 72 15.22 9.33 9.08
C GLN A 72 13.84 9.89 8.68
N ILE A 73 13.24 9.38 7.60
CA ILE A 73 11.92 9.85 7.14
C ILE A 73 10.83 9.03 7.84
N PRO A 74 9.96 9.66 8.66
CA PRO A 74 8.88 8.95 9.33
C PRO A 74 7.99 8.17 8.36
N GLY A 75 7.84 6.86 8.59
CA GLY A 75 7.01 5.99 7.77
C GLY A 75 7.60 5.57 6.41
N ALA A 76 8.81 6.00 6.02
CA ALA A 76 9.40 5.62 4.73
C ALA A 76 9.90 4.17 4.73
N ARG A 77 10.61 3.76 5.79
CA ARG A 77 11.19 2.41 5.90
C ARG A 77 10.11 1.34 6.02
N GLY A 78 10.38 0.11 5.51
CA GLY A 78 9.56 -1.08 5.75
C GLY A 78 8.55 -1.42 4.65
N CYS A 79 8.81 -1.05 3.38
CA CYS A 79 7.91 -1.40 2.27
C CYS A 79 7.85 -2.90 2.03
N THR A 80 8.97 -3.61 2.14
CA THR A 80 9.01 -5.08 2.02
C THR A 80 8.26 -5.76 3.17
N PRO A 81 8.52 -5.49 4.46
CA PRO A 81 7.70 -6.02 5.56
C PRO A 81 6.21 -5.69 5.42
N HIS A 82 5.85 -4.50 4.96
CA HIS A 82 4.46 -4.11 4.70
C HIS A 82 3.79 -5.05 3.69
N SER A 83 4.43 -5.24 2.53
CA SER A 83 3.91 -6.13 1.49
C SER A 83 3.90 -7.60 1.94
N CYS A 84 4.94 -8.05 2.61
CA CYS A 84 4.99 -9.41 3.17
C CYS A 84 3.90 -9.64 4.22
N GLY A 85 3.54 -8.64 5.03
CA GLY A 85 2.43 -8.72 5.97
C GLY A 85 1.10 -9.05 5.29
N TYR A 86 0.82 -8.42 4.13
CA TYR A 86 -0.37 -8.76 3.32
C TYR A 86 -0.25 -10.13 2.65
N ARG A 87 0.94 -10.53 2.18
CA ARG A 87 1.20 -11.87 1.65
C ARG A 87 0.86 -12.95 2.67
N ASP A 88 1.40 -12.82 3.86
CA ASP A 88 1.31 -13.84 4.90
C ASP A 88 -0.13 -14.01 5.42
N ARG A 89 -0.97 -12.99 5.24
CA ARG A 89 -2.40 -12.98 5.61
C ARG A 89 -3.36 -13.04 4.42
N PHE A 90 -2.85 -13.29 3.22
CA PHE A 90 -3.65 -13.22 1.99
C PHE A 90 -4.87 -14.13 2.00
N LEU A 91 -4.72 -15.35 2.51
CA LEU A 91 -5.84 -16.29 2.63
C LEU A 91 -6.94 -15.79 3.57
N ASP A 92 -6.60 -15.04 4.61
CA ASP A 92 -7.59 -14.47 5.53
C ASP A 92 -8.40 -13.35 4.86
N PHE A 93 -7.77 -12.54 4.01
CA PHE A 93 -8.49 -11.58 3.16
C PHE A 93 -9.42 -12.31 2.18
N ARG A 94 -8.92 -13.35 1.50
CA ARG A 94 -9.71 -14.14 0.56
C ARG A 94 -10.92 -14.81 1.21
N ARG A 95 -10.77 -15.41 2.40
CA ARG A 95 -11.87 -15.98 3.18
C ARG A 95 -12.97 -14.96 3.48
N ARG A 96 -12.60 -13.67 3.56
CA ARG A 96 -13.53 -12.54 3.75
C ARG A 96 -14.00 -11.92 2.45
N ARG A 97 -13.77 -12.59 1.30
CA ARG A 97 -14.12 -12.07 -0.03
C ARG A 97 -13.58 -10.66 -0.25
N THR A 98 -12.35 -10.42 0.19
CA THR A 98 -11.66 -9.13 0.10
C THR A 98 -10.46 -9.29 -0.81
N ALA A 99 -10.42 -8.50 -1.89
CA ALA A 99 -9.26 -8.41 -2.76
C ALA A 99 -8.17 -7.54 -2.12
N VAL A 100 -6.92 -7.75 -2.52
CA VAL A 100 -5.76 -6.98 -2.03
C VAL A 100 -4.94 -6.51 -3.22
N TYR A 101 -4.59 -5.23 -3.24
CA TYR A 101 -3.67 -4.64 -4.19
C TYR A 101 -2.64 -3.77 -3.46
N GLY A 102 -1.36 -3.96 -3.77
CA GLY A 102 -0.33 -2.99 -3.43
C GLY A 102 -0.29 -1.88 -4.48
N VAL A 103 0.06 -0.67 -4.09
CA VAL A 103 0.18 0.48 -5.01
C VAL A 103 1.44 1.26 -4.69
N SER A 104 2.23 1.61 -5.68
CA SER A 104 3.32 2.59 -5.55
C SER A 104 3.60 3.30 -6.87
N SER A 105 4.39 4.37 -6.82
CA SER A 105 4.84 5.10 -8.00
C SER A 105 6.04 4.45 -8.72
N GLN A 106 6.50 3.28 -8.30
CA GLN A 106 7.52 2.54 -9.03
C GLN A 106 6.91 1.92 -10.30
N ASN A 107 7.70 1.82 -11.37
CA ASN A 107 7.22 1.23 -12.63
C ASN A 107 6.91 -0.26 -12.50
N THR A 108 6.09 -0.76 -13.40
CA THR A 108 5.58 -2.13 -13.36
C THR A 108 6.68 -3.18 -13.45
N GLU A 109 7.75 -2.94 -14.19
CA GLU A 109 8.86 -3.89 -14.32
C GLU A 109 9.59 -4.06 -12.98
N TYR A 110 9.87 -2.96 -12.29
CA TYR A 110 10.48 -2.97 -10.97
C TYR A 110 9.59 -3.67 -9.94
N GLN A 111 8.29 -3.39 -9.96
CA GLN A 111 7.31 -4.02 -9.08
C GLN A 111 7.15 -5.52 -9.38
N ARG A 112 7.27 -5.94 -10.65
CA ARG A 112 7.20 -7.35 -11.05
C ARG A 112 8.38 -8.16 -10.53
N GLU A 113 9.59 -7.60 -10.56
CA GLU A 113 10.76 -8.21 -9.92
C GLU A 113 10.52 -8.39 -8.43
N PHE A 114 10.08 -7.33 -7.75
CA PHE A 114 9.79 -7.37 -6.33
C PHE A 114 8.72 -8.40 -5.97
N ALA A 115 7.62 -8.44 -6.70
CA ALA A 115 6.52 -9.40 -6.48
C ALA A 115 6.98 -10.84 -6.63
N ARG A 116 7.81 -11.14 -7.66
CA ARG A 116 8.38 -12.48 -7.85
C ARG A 116 9.33 -12.86 -6.70
N ARG A 117 10.28 -11.99 -6.38
CA ARG A 117 11.30 -12.23 -5.35
C ARG A 117 10.69 -12.48 -3.97
N THR A 118 9.57 -11.83 -3.67
CA THR A 118 8.88 -11.94 -2.38
C THR A 118 7.67 -12.88 -2.43
N ASN A 119 7.41 -13.55 -3.55
CA ASN A 119 6.29 -14.47 -3.75
C ASN A 119 4.93 -13.86 -3.37
N LEU A 120 4.64 -12.65 -3.86
CA LEU A 120 3.35 -12.00 -3.57
C LEU A 120 2.22 -12.70 -4.32
N PRO A 121 1.15 -13.12 -3.65
CA PRO A 121 0.00 -13.81 -4.26
C PRO A 121 -1.06 -12.84 -4.82
N TYR A 122 -0.78 -11.55 -4.84
CA TYR A 122 -1.64 -10.47 -5.31
C TYR A 122 -0.86 -9.53 -6.23
N ASP A 123 -1.57 -8.74 -7.01
CA ASP A 123 -0.96 -7.76 -7.90
C ASP A 123 -0.54 -6.48 -7.16
N ILE A 124 0.56 -5.89 -7.63
CA ILE A 124 0.92 -4.51 -7.34
C ILE A 124 0.56 -3.67 -8.56
N LEU A 125 -0.03 -2.51 -8.33
CA LEU A 125 -0.44 -1.55 -9.35
C LEU A 125 0.59 -0.41 -9.43
N SER A 126 0.99 -0.05 -10.64
CA SER A 126 1.90 1.07 -10.87
C SER A 126 1.12 2.36 -11.06
N ASP A 127 1.33 3.31 -10.15
CA ASP A 127 0.87 4.69 -10.29
C ASP A 127 2.07 5.60 -10.61
N GLU A 128 2.88 5.21 -11.58
CA GLU A 128 4.12 5.88 -11.98
C GLU A 128 3.90 7.35 -12.37
N GLU A 129 2.76 7.63 -12.98
CA GLU A 129 2.34 8.98 -13.38
C GLU A 129 1.55 9.73 -12.29
N PHE A 130 1.41 9.16 -11.08
CA PHE A 130 0.64 9.75 -9.97
C PHE A 130 -0.84 10.03 -10.27
N ARG A 131 -1.43 9.37 -11.27
CA ARG A 131 -2.82 9.60 -11.69
C ARG A 131 -3.81 9.31 -10.57
N LEU A 132 -3.64 8.20 -9.85
CA LEU A 132 -4.47 7.85 -8.70
C LEU A 132 -4.15 8.77 -7.51
N ALA A 133 -2.87 8.96 -7.22
CA ALA A 133 -2.45 9.79 -6.11
C ALA A 133 -2.98 11.23 -6.24
N ASP A 134 -2.94 11.81 -7.43
CA ASP A 134 -3.44 13.16 -7.68
C ASP A 134 -4.98 13.22 -7.68
N ALA A 135 -5.66 12.26 -8.30
CA ALA A 135 -7.13 12.18 -8.31
C ALA A 135 -7.72 12.10 -6.89
N LEU A 136 -7.08 11.32 -6.01
CA LEU A 136 -7.49 11.18 -4.61
C LEU A 136 -6.81 12.20 -3.68
N ARG A 137 -5.88 13.01 -4.17
CA ARG A 137 -5.05 13.93 -3.37
C ARG A 137 -4.36 13.19 -2.21
N LEU A 138 -3.72 12.05 -2.54
CA LEU A 138 -2.98 11.26 -1.55
C LEU A 138 -1.74 12.03 -1.08
N PRO A 139 -1.34 11.87 0.19
CA PRO A 139 -0.15 12.52 0.71
C PRO A 139 1.12 11.98 0.04
N THR A 140 1.98 12.88 -0.37
CA THR A 140 3.27 12.58 -0.99
C THR A 140 4.42 13.29 -0.29
N PHE A 141 5.64 12.87 -0.56
CA PHE A 141 6.87 13.55 -0.15
C PHE A 141 7.94 13.40 -1.24
N VAL A 142 8.99 14.18 -1.15
CA VAL A 142 10.11 14.10 -2.09
C VAL A 142 11.34 13.58 -1.37
N PHE A 143 12.01 12.61 -1.98
CA PHE A 143 13.30 12.09 -1.52
C PHE A 143 14.27 12.01 -2.71
N GLU A 144 15.44 12.64 -2.57
CA GLU A 144 16.46 12.70 -3.65
C GLU A 144 15.87 13.15 -5.01
N GLY A 145 14.98 14.14 -4.98
CA GLY A 145 14.32 14.66 -6.18
C GLY A 145 13.18 13.79 -6.73
N VAL A 146 12.89 12.62 -6.15
CA VAL A 146 11.83 11.73 -6.57
C VAL A 146 10.59 11.92 -5.69
N ARG A 147 9.43 12.17 -6.31
CA ARG A 147 8.13 12.21 -5.63
C ARG A 147 7.71 10.77 -5.28
N LEU A 148 7.25 10.59 -4.05
CA LEU A 148 6.81 9.29 -3.53
C LEU A 148 5.50 9.45 -2.75
N VAL A 149 4.64 8.43 -2.80
CA VAL A 149 3.42 8.40 -1.99
C VAL A 149 3.76 8.05 -0.54
N LYS A 150 3.13 8.72 0.43
CA LYS A 150 3.22 8.33 1.84
C LYS A 150 2.51 6.99 2.07
N ARG A 151 2.96 6.26 3.08
CA ARG A 151 2.36 4.98 3.45
C ARG A 151 0.98 5.16 4.03
N LEU A 152 0.01 4.51 3.42
CA LEU A 152 -1.37 4.43 3.89
C LEU A 152 -2.02 3.13 3.39
N ALA A 153 -3.20 2.80 3.90
CA ALA A 153 -4.07 1.82 3.30
C ALA A 153 -5.52 2.28 3.38
N PHE A 154 -6.36 1.80 2.48
CA PHE A 154 -7.80 1.96 2.62
C PHE A 154 -8.55 0.72 2.15
N VAL A 155 -9.74 0.55 2.69
CA VAL A 155 -10.72 -0.43 2.23
C VAL A 155 -11.79 0.30 1.44
N ALA A 156 -12.05 -0.17 0.22
CA ALA A 156 -13.15 0.26 -0.60
C ALA A 156 -14.17 -0.88 -0.77
N ASP A 157 -15.44 -0.54 -0.88
CA ASP A 157 -16.55 -1.44 -1.17
C ASP A 157 -17.63 -0.66 -1.92
N LYS A 158 -18.25 -1.26 -2.93
CA LYS A 158 -19.27 -0.62 -3.79
C LYS A 158 -18.77 0.68 -4.43
N GLY A 159 -17.52 0.67 -4.90
CA GLY A 159 -16.88 1.80 -5.57
C GLY A 159 -16.41 2.93 -4.64
N ARG A 160 -16.59 2.81 -3.32
CA ARG A 160 -16.38 3.90 -2.36
C ARG A 160 -15.40 3.52 -1.26
N ILE A 161 -14.56 4.47 -0.84
CA ILE A 161 -13.63 4.30 0.29
C ILE A 161 -14.43 4.30 1.59
N GLU A 162 -14.41 3.17 2.31
CA GLU A 162 -15.12 3.02 3.58
C GLU A 162 -14.25 3.35 4.80
N LYS A 163 -12.98 2.95 4.75
CA LYS A 163 -12.05 3.12 5.87
C LYS A 163 -10.65 3.42 5.37
N VAL A 164 -10.01 4.36 6.01
CA VAL A 164 -8.60 4.72 5.77
C VAL A 164 -7.79 4.41 7.01
N PHE A 165 -6.58 3.91 6.79
CA PHE A 165 -5.55 3.66 7.79
C PHE A 165 -4.36 4.56 7.46
N TYR A 166 -4.21 5.63 8.20
CA TYR A 166 -3.14 6.62 8.03
C TYR A 166 -2.89 7.35 9.35
N PRO A 167 -1.63 7.56 9.72
CA PRO A 167 -0.45 6.94 9.12
C PRO A 167 -0.37 5.44 9.42
N VAL A 168 0.42 4.71 8.65
CA VAL A 168 0.67 3.28 8.88
C VAL A 168 2.02 3.08 9.56
N PHE A 169 1.99 2.61 10.80
CA PHE A 169 3.20 2.24 11.56
C PHE A 169 2.84 1.31 12.74
N PRO A 170 3.61 0.25 13.02
CA PRO A 170 4.65 -0.28 12.17
C PRO A 170 4.06 -0.92 10.90
N PRO A 171 4.78 -0.86 9.75
CA PRO A 171 4.22 -1.27 8.47
C PRO A 171 3.90 -2.77 8.35
N ASP A 172 4.66 -3.64 8.98
CA ASP A 172 4.46 -5.09 8.99
C ASP A 172 3.16 -5.53 9.69
N GLN A 173 2.61 -4.70 10.57
CA GLN A 173 1.36 -4.97 11.29
C GLN A 173 0.12 -4.45 10.56
N ASN A 174 0.27 -3.65 9.52
CA ASN A 174 -0.87 -3.00 8.86
C ASN A 174 -1.91 -4.00 8.34
N ALA A 175 -1.50 -5.12 7.76
CA ALA A 175 -2.42 -6.15 7.28
C ALA A 175 -3.31 -6.71 8.41
N GLU A 176 -2.74 -6.92 9.60
CA GLU A 176 -3.51 -7.39 10.77
C GLU A 176 -4.48 -6.32 11.29
N VAL A 177 -4.05 -5.06 11.30
CA VAL A 177 -4.93 -3.92 11.68
C VAL A 177 -6.13 -3.83 10.74
N VAL A 178 -5.91 -3.97 9.43
CA VAL A 178 -6.98 -3.99 8.43
C VAL A 178 -7.90 -5.19 8.63
N LEU A 179 -7.35 -6.39 8.83
CA LEU A 179 -8.14 -7.61 9.10
C LEU A 179 -8.96 -7.49 10.38
N SER A 180 -8.41 -6.92 11.44
CA SER A 180 -9.14 -6.71 12.70
C SER A 180 -10.34 -5.80 12.49
N TRP A 181 -10.18 -4.72 11.73
CA TRP A 181 -11.30 -3.86 11.35
C TRP A 181 -12.35 -4.60 10.50
N LEU A 182 -11.92 -5.40 9.53
CA LEU A 182 -12.84 -6.21 8.70
C LEU A 182 -13.63 -7.21 9.55
N ARG A 183 -12.99 -7.87 10.53
CA ARG A 183 -13.66 -8.79 11.47
C ARG A 183 -14.75 -8.09 12.26
N ALA A 184 -14.44 -6.93 12.84
CA ALA A 184 -15.39 -6.13 13.60
C ALA A 184 -16.58 -5.67 12.73
N ARG A 185 -16.29 -5.23 11.51
CA ARG A 185 -17.31 -4.81 10.54
C ARG A 185 -18.23 -5.97 10.11
N ASP A 186 -17.67 -7.16 9.90
CA ASP A 186 -18.45 -8.34 9.50
C ASP A 186 -19.35 -8.83 10.65
N ALA A 187 -18.90 -8.69 11.90
CA ALA A 187 -19.68 -9.05 13.08
C ALA A 187 -20.84 -8.06 13.38
N ALA A 188 -20.77 -6.84 12.85
CA ALA A 188 -21.79 -5.79 13.04
C ALA A 188 -22.89 -5.81 11.95
N ARG A 189 -22.80 -6.71 10.98
CA ARG A 189 -23.79 -6.91 9.89
C ARG A 189 -24.74 -8.06 10.19
#